data_70c18785feaabf82b1ea1124f6f66fc9
#
_entry.id   70c18785feaabf82b1ea1124f6f66fc9
#
_cell.length_a   1.000
_cell.length_b   1.000
_cell.length_c   1.000
_cell.angle_alpha   90.00
_cell.angle_beta   90.00
_cell.angle_gamma   90.00
#
_symmetry.space_group_name_H-M   'P 1'
#
loop_
_entity.id
_entity.type
_entity.pdbx_description
1 polymer ?
#
loop_
_entity_poly.entity_id
_entity_poly.type
_entity_poly.pdbx_seq_one_letter_code
_entity_poly.pdbx_strand_id
1 'polypeptide(L)'
;MFSVLCHQLFLYANMMFKKLLLLCLFYVAVLPVQGQWLVWFADKGAQQVQEAARYLSAKSLQRRCRQHIALAANDLPVYMPYIHLLEQQNIKVRQTSKWLNMAYVEATEEQVALLRNLPCIKKIAKAGTAMSTPCTFQQAAATPFDTLTNSANQLEMLGLHYLHANRFTGKGMVITFVDGGFTAVDEALPYKHIYEQKRVLATRNFVTPGRDIYKMGGEGEHGCRVFSIAAGLLPNRFYGAAYDASFILAVTEDAFKESSLEELNWAAAAEWADSIGTDIINSSVGYFTGFTSGTGYTYADMDGKTTIVTRAAQMAASKGILVVSSVGNEGTKDWKYLIAPADGDSVLAAGGVDALGVYAPFSSQGPSADGRIKPDLCARADQTIQIGADGRVIWGWGTSFSAPLLSGLAACLWQADTSLTNMQLFKILKESASRYANPDSFYGYGIPSATAAYKAITGKNLLQTTVKPGEIKVMPNPVRGGKLTLGIDEGVAVLPNLQLLLYDSRGRKVSEEQVVLQPRLWLYEINLQPLFHMQGIYYLQIQNAADGSLLHKQKILISESF
;
A
#
# COMPACT_ATOMS: atom_id res chain seq x y z
N MET A 1 -61.16 51.08 -35.98
CA MET A 1 -60.12 50.54 -36.93
C MET A 1 -58.77 50.29 -36.24
N PHE A 2 -58.33 51.07 -35.29
CA PHE A 2 -57.07 50.91 -34.59
C PHE A 2 -56.97 49.64 -33.70
N SER A 3 -58.09 49.26 -33.04
CA SER A 3 -58.08 48.07 -32.12
C SER A 3 -57.91 46.72 -32.84
N VAL A 4 -58.39 46.59 -34.08
CA VAL A 4 -58.30 45.35 -34.85
C VAL A 4 -56.84 45.11 -35.38
N LEU A 5 -56.18 46.24 -35.73
CA LEU A 5 -54.79 46.19 -36.20
C LEU A 5 -53.82 45.78 -35.11
N CYS A 6 -53.99 46.27 -33.88
CA CYS A 6 -53.19 45.87 -32.72
C CYS A 6 -53.37 44.41 -32.35
N HIS A 7 -54.58 43.92 -32.45
CA HIS A 7 -54.84 42.47 -32.15
C HIS A 7 -54.21 41.54 -33.17
N GLN A 8 -54.20 41.86 -34.47
CA GLN A 8 -53.55 41.10 -35.50
C GLN A 8 -52.03 41.16 -35.40
N LEU A 9 -51.45 42.29 -35.06
CA LEU A 9 -50.00 42.40 -34.82
C LEU A 9 -49.56 41.58 -33.60
N PHE A 10 -50.35 41.54 -32.53
CA PHE A 10 -50.08 40.72 -31.36
C PHE A 10 -50.16 39.23 -31.63
N LEU A 11 -51.10 38.77 -32.45
CA LEU A 11 -51.20 37.38 -32.88
C LEU A 11 -50.06 36.97 -33.83
N TYR A 12 -49.60 37.87 -34.69
CA TYR A 12 -48.47 37.61 -35.58
C TYR A 12 -47.13 37.54 -34.82
N ALA A 13 -46.94 38.44 -33.85
CA ALA A 13 -45.76 38.41 -32.98
C ALA A 13 -45.72 37.14 -32.13
N ASN A 14 -46.87 36.70 -31.59
CA ASN A 14 -46.96 35.47 -30.79
C ASN A 14 -46.73 34.18 -31.66
N MET A 15 -47.16 34.21 -32.90
CA MET A 15 -46.95 33.11 -33.84
C MET A 15 -45.51 33.03 -34.33
N MET A 16 -44.85 34.18 -34.54
CA MET A 16 -43.43 34.27 -34.85
C MET A 16 -42.58 33.82 -33.66
N PHE A 17 -42.94 34.25 -32.41
CA PHE A 17 -42.26 33.87 -31.18
C PHE A 17 -42.38 32.35 -30.93
N LYS A 18 -43.59 31.75 -31.16
CA LYS A 18 -43.77 30.31 -31.09
C LYS A 18 -42.98 29.53 -32.17
N LYS A 19 -42.89 30.06 -33.40
CA LYS A 19 -42.04 29.45 -34.44
C LYS A 19 -40.55 29.58 -34.12
N LEU A 20 -40.12 30.70 -33.57
CA LEU A 20 -38.73 30.91 -33.14
C LEU A 20 -38.38 30.01 -31.94
N LEU A 21 -39.31 29.84 -30.98
CA LEU A 21 -39.18 28.95 -29.85
C LEU A 21 -39.14 27.48 -30.28
N LEU A 22 -39.97 27.08 -31.28
CA LEU A 22 -39.90 25.77 -31.88
C LEU A 22 -38.60 25.55 -32.67
N LEU A 23 -38.05 26.51 -33.38
CA LEU A 23 -36.76 26.41 -34.05
C LEU A 23 -35.60 26.34 -33.02
N CYS A 24 -35.69 27.08 -31.91
CA CYS A 24 -34.72 26.94 -30.81
C CYS A 24 -34.83 25.63 -30.06
N LEU A 25 -36.02 25.04 -29.94
CA LEU A 25 -36.21 23.70 -29.35
C LEU A 25 -35.73 22.58 -30.27
N PHE A 26 -35.71 22.77 -31.61
CA PHE A 26 -35.10 21.81 -32.56
C PHE A 26 -33.59 21.95 -32.70
N TYR A 27 -32.95 23.03 -32.17
CA TYR A 27 -31.52 23.22 -32.07
C TYR A 27 -31.02 22.91 -30.63
N VAL A 28 -31.65 21.96 -29.93
CA VAL A 28 -30.94 21.22 -28.91
C VAL A 28 -29.93 20.40 -29.70
N ALA A 29 -28.73 20.92 -29.85
CA ALA A 29 -27.61 20.14 -30.34
C ALA A 29 -27.58 18.88 -29.47
N VAL A 30 -28.02 17.76 -30.04
CA VAL A 30 -27.80 16.44 -29.42
C VAL A 30 -26.28 16.32 -29.41
N LEU A 31 -25.66 16.78 -28.30
CA LEU A 31 -24.25 16.55 -28.11
C LEU A 31 -24.07 15.05 -28.20
N PRO A 32 -23.22 14.55 -29.09
CA PRO A 32 -23.03 13.13 -29.24
C PRO A 32 -22.63 12.55 -27.89
N VAL A 33 -23.35 11.53 -27.44
CA VAL A 33 -23.06 10.85 -26.17
C VAL A 33 -21.67 10.24 -26.29
N GLN A 34 -20.73 10.77 -25.53
CA GLN A 34 -19.38 10.21 -25.46
C GLN A 34 -19.41 8.97 -24.57
N GLY A 35 -19.05 7.85 -25.14
CA GLY A 35 -18.78 6.61 -24.41
C GLY A 35 -17.34 6.58 -23.89
N GLN A 36 -17.10 5.67 -22.98
CA GLN A 36 -15.76 5.41 -22.43
C GLN A 36 -15.23 4.11 -23.05
N TRP A 37 -13.98 4.17 -23.55
CA TRP A 37 -13.40 3.10 -24.33
C TRP A 37 -11.97 2.79 -23.93
N LEU A 38 -11.62 1.53 -24.07
CA LEU A 38 -10.26 1.01 -23.93
C LEU A 38 -9.71 0.74 -25.33
N VAL A 39 -8.60 1.36 -25.65
CA VAL A 39 -7.95 1.27 -26.98
C VAL A 39 -6.55 0.67 -26.80
N TRP A 40 -6.30 -0.51 -27.36
CA TRP A 40 -4.98 -1.15 -27.39
C TRP A 40 -4.29 -0.84 -28.71
N PHE A 41 -3.03 -0.42 -28.62
CA PHE A 41 -2.18 -0.18 -29.78
C PHE A 41 -1.46 -1.45 -30.24
N ALA A 42 -1.19 -1.54 -31.53
CA ALA A 42 -0.56 -2.72 -32.15
C ALA A 42 0.90 -2.90 -31.70
N ASP A 43 1.63 -1.79 -31.63
CA ASP A 43 3.08 -1.76 -31.35
C ASP A 43 3.51 -0.47 -30.63
N LYS A 44 4.81 -0.23 -30.56
CA LYS A 44 5.45 0.96 -29.99
C LYS A 44 5.97 1.93 -31.07
N GLY A 45 5.50 1.81 -32.30
CA GLY A 45 5.99 2.62 -33.42
C GLY A 45 7.50 2.45 -33.66
N ALA A 46 8.16 3.55 -34.02
CA ALA A 46 9.59 3.56 -34.35
C ALA A 46 10.54 3.62 -33.13
N GLN A 47 10.02 3.49 -31.90
CA GLN A 47 10.82 3.59 -30.68
C GLN A 47 11.79 2.39 -30.53
N GLN A 48 13.01 2.66 -30.07
CA GLN A 48 14.02 1.64 -29.84
C GLN A 48 14.08 1.23 -28.37
N VAL A 49 14.16 -0.07 -28.08
CA VAL A 49 14.18 -0.60 -26.69
C VAL A 49 15.31 -0.01 -25.85
N GLN A 50 16.45 0.33 -26.45
CA GLN A 50 17.59 0.96 -25.76
C GLN A 50 17.24 2.32 -25.16
N GLU A 51 16.23 3.00 -25.68
CA GLU A 51 15.77 4.30 -25.16
C GLU A 51 14.99 4.14 -23.84
N ALA A 52 14.51 2.93 -23.54
CA ALA A 52 13.72 2.67 -22.34
C ALA A 52 14.46 3.04 -21.04
N ALA A 53 15.79 2.93 -21.02
CA ALA A 53 16.60 3.32 -19.86
C ALA A 53 16.41 4.80 -19.45
N ARG A 54 16.06 5.69 -20.38
CA ARG A 54 15.85 7.12 -20.12
C ARG A 54 14.62 7.39 -19.23
N TYR A 55 13.70 6.45 -19.17
CA TYR A 55 12.45 6.54 -18.39
C TYR A 55 12.55 5.88 -17.02
N LEU A 56 13.73 5.39 -16.63
CA LEU A 56 13.96 4.64 -15.40
C LEU A 56 15.07 5.30 -14.57
N SER A 57 14.86 5.38 -13.26
CA SER A 57 15.87 5.86 -12.32
C SER A 57 17.04 4.87 -12.21
N ALA A 58 18.15 5.33 -11.65
CA ALA A 58 19.29 4.45 -11.35
C ALA A 58 18.88 3.28 -10.42
N LYS A 59 18.00 3.53 -9.43
CA LYS A 59 17.51 2.47 -8.53
C LYS A 59 16.65 1.44 -9.28
N SER A 60 15.79 1.87 -10.21
CA SER A 60 15.01 0.95 -11.04
C SER A 60 15.90 0.07 -11.91
N LEU A 61 16.90 0.67 -12.56
CA LEU A 61 17.89 -0.06 -13.37
C LEU A 61 18.72 -1.04 -12.51
N GLN A 62 19.13 -0.62 -11.31
CA GLN A 62 19.86 -1.47 -10.37
C GLN A 62 19.02 -2.66 -9.91
N ARG A 63 17.72 -2.47 -9.59
CA ARG A 63 16.81 -3.57 -9.23
C ARG A 63 16.74 -4.60 -10.36
N ARG A 64 16.55 -4.14 -11.62
CA ARG A 64 16.49 -5.03 -12.79
C ARG A 64 17.81 -5.76 -13.00
N CYS A 65 18.93 -5.05 -12.89
CA CYS A 65 20.27 -5.66 -13.02
C CYS A 65 20.47 -6.79 -12.00
N ARG A 66 20.15 -6.53 -10.72
CA ARG A 66 20.27 -7.54 -9.65
C ARG A 66 19.40 -8.78 -9.90
N GLN A 67 18.26 -8.60 -10.54
CA GLN A 67 17.31 -9.68 -10.82
C GLN A 67 17.41 -10.22 -12.25
N HIS A 68 18.45 -9.82 -13.01
CA HIS A 68 18.70 -10.24 -14.38
C HIS A 68 17.53 -9.96 -15.35
N ILE A 69 16.85 -8.81 -15.17
CA ILE A 69 15.71 -8.39 -15.99
C ILE A 69 16.18 -7.43 -17.07
N ALA A 70 16.05 -7.83 -18.33
CA ALA A 70 16.36 -6.99 -19.48
C ALA A 70 15.30 -5.92 -19.71
N LEU A 71 15.70 -4.82 -20.35
CA LEU A 71 14.76 -3.83 -20.89
C LEU A 71 13.98 -4.45 -22.05
N ALA A 72 12.71 -4.08 -22.18
CA ALA A 72 11.81 -4.61 -23.19
C ALA A 72 10.93 -3.50 -23.79
N ALA A 73 10.23 -3.80 -24.89
CA ALA A 73 9.36 -2.83 -25.55
C ALA A 73 8.26 -2.25 -24.63
N ASN A 74 7.80 -3.01 -23.66
CA ASN A 74 6.81 -2.54 -22.67
C ASN A 74 7.39 -1.56 -21.63
N ASP A 75 8.70 -1.31 -21.63
CA ASP A 75 9.31 -0.24 -20.82
C ASP A 75 9.27 1.13 -21.54
N LEU A 76 9.00 1.13 -22.84
CA LEU A 76 8.80 2.34 -23.63
C LEU A 76 7.39 2.92 -23.41
N PRO A 77 7.21 4.25 -23.42
CA PRO A 77 5.87 4.86 -23.38
C PRO A 77 5.01 4.40 -24.56
N VAL A 78 3.71 4.66 -24.47
CA VAL A 78 2.84 4.58 -25.65
C VAL A 78 3.40 5.54 -26.70
N TYR A 79 3.43 5.13 -27.96
CA TYR A 79 3.99 5.94 -29.04
C TYR A 79 3.19 7.23 -29.23
N MET A 80 3.81 8.37 -28.94
CA MET A 80 3.12 9.67 -28.88
C MET A 80 2.38 10.03 -30.17
N PRO A 81 2.88 9.73 -31.38
CA PRO A 81 2.10 9.96 -32.61
C PRO A 81 0.75 9.25 -32.64
N TYR A 82 0.61 8.09 -31.96
CA TYR A 82 -0.70 7.43 -31.85
C TYR A 82 -1.64 8.18 -30.92
N ILE A 83 -1.13 8.77 -29.85
CA ILE A 83 -1.93 9.62 -28.95
C ILE A 83 -2.36 10.89 -29.68
N HIS A 84 -1.44 11.57 -30.37
CA HIS A 84 -1.78 12.74 -31.18
C HIS A 84 -2.82 12.43 -32.28
N LEU A 85 -2.76 11.23 -32.88
CA LEU A 85 -3.77 10.80 -33.86
C LEU A 85 -5.16 10.74 -33.23
N LEU A 86 -5.31 10.24 -32.00
CA LEU A 86 -6.59 10.24 -31.27
C LEU A 86 -7.05 11.67 -30.96
N GLU A 87 -6.15 12.52 -30.48
CA GLU A 87 -6.44 13.92 -30.15
C GLU A 87 -6.88 14.74 -31.38
N GLN A 88 -6.26 14.51 -32.54
CA GLN A 88 -6.65 15.13 -33.83
C GLN A 88 -8.07 14.74 -34.27
N GLN A 89 -8.57 13.59 -33.83
CA GLN A 89 -9.96 13.17 -34.03
C GLN A 89 -10.91 13.71 -32.93
N ASN A 90 -10.48 14.69 -32.12
CA ASN A 90 -11.20 15.21 -30.96
C ASN A 90 -11.56 14.12 -29.93
N ILE A 91 -10.77 13.05 -29.83
CA ILE A 91 -10.91 11.99 -28.83
C ILE A 91 -10.09 12.38 -27.62
N LYS A 92 -10.73 12.44 -26.47
CA LYS A 92 -10.08 12.80 -25.23
C LYS A 92 -9.40 11.60 -24.59
N VAL A 93 -8.06 11.62 -24.52
CA VAL A 93 -7.28 10.59 -23.82
C VAL A 93 -7.21 10.95 -22.33
N ARG A 94 -7.69 10.07 -21.48
CA ARG A 94 -7.72 10.25 -20.02
C ARG A 94 -6.50 9.68 -19.33
N GLN A 95 -6.12 8.46 -19.73
CA GLN A 95 -4.98 7.75 -19.15
C GLN A 95 -4.36 6.83 -20.19
N THR A 96 -3.07 6.53 -20.02
CA THR A 96 -2.35 5.55 -20.83
C THR A 96 -1.59 4.58 -19.95
N SER A 97 -1.35 3.36 -20.47
CA SER A 97 -0.45 2.39 -19.86
C SER A 97 0.62 1.99 -20.87
N LYS A 98 1.88 2.18 -20.51
CA LYS A 98 3.02 1.73 -21.31
C LYS A 98 3.15 0.21 -21.29
N TRP A 99 2.90 -0.43 -20.14
CA TRP A 99 3.01 -1.88 -19.99
C TRP A 99 1.97 -2.64 -20.81
N LEU A 100 0.72 -2.17 -20.79
CA LEU A 100 -0.40 -2.77 -21.50
C LEU A 100 -0.54 -2.25 -22.93
N ASN A 101 0.24 -1.23 -23.31
CA ASN A 101 0.22 -0.52 -24.61
C ASN A 101 -1.19 -0.07 -25.00
N MET A 102 -1.86 0.67 -24.10
CA MET A 102 -3.27 1.05 -24.24
C MET A 102 -3.56 2.45 -23.74
N ALA A 103 -4.71 2.98 -24.12
CA ALA A 103 -5.29 4.22 -23.64
C ALA A 103 -6.74 4.04 -23.22
N TYR A 104 -7.17 4.78 -22.20
CA TYR A 104 -8.56 5.02 -21.85
C TYR A 104 -8.99 6.34 -22.47
N VAL A 105 -10.07 6.32 -23.26
CA VAL A 105 -10.52 7.47 -24.05
C VAL A 105 -12.01 7.72 -23.90
N GLU A 106 -12.42 8.98 -24.08
CA GLU A 106 -13.80 9.40 -24.27
C GLU A 106 -14.02 9.64 -25.78
N ALA A 107 -14.94 8.88 -26.38
CA ALA A 107 -15.22 8.94 -27.81
C ALA A 107 -16.66 8.58 -28.12
N THR A 108 -17.20 9.07 -29.27
CA THR A 108 -18.50 8.62 -29.79
C THR A 108 -18.36 7.27 -30.50
N GLU A 109 -19.48 6.57 -30.73
CA GLU A 109 -19.49 5.32 -31.47
C GLU A 109 -18.96 5.51 -32.93
N GLU A 110 -19.25 6.66 -33.55
CA GLU A 110 -18.75 7.00 -34.89
C GLU A 110 -17.23 7.16 -34.89
N GLN A 111 -16.67 7.86 -33.91
CA GLN A 111 -15.22 7.99 -33.77
C GLN A 111 -14.57 6.62 -33.57
N VAL A 112 -15.15 5.77 -32.72
CA VAL A 112 -14.66 4.40 -32.49
C VAL A 112 -14.71 3.56 -33.76
N ALA A 113 -15.78 3.68 -34.57
CA ALA A 113 -15.89 2.98 -35.87
C ALA A 113 -14.75 3.36 -36.82
N LEU A 114 -14.35 4.64 -36.84
CA LEU A 114 -13.20 5.11 -37.63
C LEU A 114 -11.87 4.55 -37.09
N LEU A 115 -11.68 4.55 -35.76
CA LEU A 115 -10.45 4.04 -35.14
C LEU A 115 -10.21 2.56 -35.44
N ARG A 116 -11.26 1.73 -35.57
CA ARG A 116 -11.14 0.29 -35.84
C ARG A 116 -10.43 -0.03 -37.15
N ASN A 117 -10.43 0.91 -38.11
CA ASN A 117 -9.80 0.75 -39.41
C ASN A 117 -8.32 1.20 -39.43
N LEU A 118 -7.79 1.75 -38.33
CA LEU A 118 -6.41 2.22 -38.25
C LEU A 118 -5.44 1.07 -37.98
N PRO A 119 -4.35 0.92 -38.74
CA PRO A 119 -3.42 -0.20 -38.58
C PRO A 119 -2.69 -0.19 -37.23
N CYS A 120 -2.58 0.96 -36.57
CA CYS A 120 -1.98 1.10 -35.24
C CYS A 120 -2.90 0.66 -34.10
N ILE A 121 -4.18 0.37 -34.38
CA ILE A 121 -5.15 -0.07 -33.38
C ILE A 121 -5.28 -1.59 -33.42
N LYS A 122 -4.95 -2.24 -32.31
CA LYS A 122 -5.04 -3.70 -32.18
C LYS A 122 -6.43 -4.16 -31.75
N LYS A 123 -7.05 -3.44 -30.79
CA LYS A 123 -8.33 -3.79 -30.18
C LYS A 123 -8.98 -2.55 -29.58
N ILE A 124 -10.30 -2.49 -29.64
CA ILE A 124 -11.10 -1.51 -28.89
C ILE A 124 -12.19 -2.27 -28.14
N ALA A 125 -12.40 -1.93 -26.88
CA ALA A 125 -13.49 -2.44 -26.05
C ALA A 125 -14.17 -1.29 -25.31
N LYS A 126 -15.45 -1.45 -24.97
CA LYS A 126 -16.17 -0.50 -24.13
C LYS A 126 -15.64 -0.60 -22.70
N ALA A 127 -15.36 0.52 -22.08
CA ALA A 127 -14.94 0.56 -20.68
C ALA A 127 -16.14 0.37 -19.76
N GLY A 128 -15.96 -0.38 -18.69
CA GLY A 128 -16.95 -0.49 -17.63
C GLY A 128 -17.01 0.80 -16.81
N THR A 129 -18.21 1.28 -16.50
CA THR A 129 -18.46 2.37 -15.57
C THR A 129 -19.61 2.02 -14.65
N ALA A 130 -19.41 2.21 -13.35
CA ALA A 130 -20.49 2.16 -12.37
C ALA A 130 -20.63 3.54 -11.70
N MET A 131 -21.84 3.92 -11.34
CA MET A 131 -22.01 4.78 -10.19
C MET A 131 -21.90 3.85 -8.98
N SER A 132 -20.80 3.90 -8.26
CA SER A 132 -20.70 3.18 -7.01
C SER A 132 -21.71 3.76 -6.02
N THR A 133 -22.47 2.92 -5.37
CA THR A 133 -22.63 3.11 -3.93
C THR A 133 -21.19 3.17 -3.43
N PRO A 134 -20.74 4.25 -2.75
CA PRO A 134 -19.38 4.32 -2.27
C PRO A 134 -19.09 2.97 -1.64
N CYS A 135 -17.96 2.35 -2.00
CA CYS A 135 -17.46 1.23 -1.24
C CYS A 135 -17.36 1.83 0.16
N THR A 136 -18.45 1.72 0.91
CA THR A 136 -18.50 2.21 2.28
C THR A 136 -17.54 1.28 2.98
N PHE A 137 -16.27 1.75 3.03
CA PHE A 137 -15.39 1.31 4.07
C PHE A 137 -16.17 1.57 5.34
N GLN A 138 -16.87 0.52 5.83
CA GLN A 138 -17.71 0.68 7.02
C GLN A 138 -16.76 1.15 8.09
N GLN A 139 -16.82 2.45 8.35
CA GLN A 139 -16.12 3.06 9.46
C GLN A 139 -16.62 2.33 10.71
N ALA A 140 -15.82 1.38 11.18
CA ALA A 140 -15.97 0.98 12.56
C ALA A 140 -15.80 2.27 13.36
N ALA A 141 -16.86 2.69 14.04
CA ALA A 141 -16.84 3.89 14.86
C ALA A 141 -15.58 3.82 15.72
N ALA A 142 -14.74 4.86 15.60
CA ALA A 142 -13.55 4.97 16.42
C ALA A 142 -14.02 5.05 17.88
N THR A 143 -14.11 3.91 18.54
CA THR A 143 -14.27 3.91 19.99
C THR A 143 -12.99 4.50 20.55
N PRO A 144 -13.06 5.49 21.45
CA PRO A 144 -11.89 6.01 22.12
C PRO A 144 -11.20 4.83 22.80
N PHE A 145 -10.01 4.47 22.32
CA PHE A 145 -9.27 3.36 22.89
C PHE A 145 -8.58 3.79 24.17
N ASP A 146 -8.57 2.89 25.13
CA ASP A 146 -7.74 2.96 26.31
C ASP A 146 -6.27 3.22 25.91
N THR A 147 -5.56 3.99 26.73
CA THR A 147 -4.14 4.35 26.57
C THR A 147 -3.19 3.15 26.47
N LEU A 148 -3.72 1.92 26.66
CA LEU A 148 -2.99 0.64 26.67
C LEU A 148 -2.96 -0.06 25.30
N THR A 149 -3.65 0.44 24.27
CA THR A 149 -3.69 -0.20 22.94
C THR A 149 -2.42 0.08 22.16
N ASN A 150 -1.76 -0.97 21.68
CA ASN A 150 -0.54 -0.89 20.90
C ASN A 150 -0.51 -1.90 19.72
N SER A 151 0.45 -1.72 18.80
CA SER A 151 0.61 -2.57 17.60
C SER A 151 1.36 -3.88 17.85
N ALA A 152 1.70 -4.25 19.10
CA ALA A 152 2.59 -5.39 19.38
C ALA A 152 2.05 -6.71 18.83
N ASN A 153 0.81 -7.07 19.13
CA ASN A 153 0.23 -8.36 18.71
C ASN A 153 0.32 -8.62 17.21
N GLN A 154 0.05 -7.62 16.35
CA GLN A 154 0.10 -7.80 14.90
C GLN A 154 1.53 -7.97 14.37
N LEU A 155 2.53 -7.42 15.06
CA LEU A 155 3.95 -7.61 14.74
C LEU A 155 4.46 -8.95 15.27
N GLU A 156 4.03 -9.35 16.45
CA GLU A 156 4.39 -10.61 17.09
C GLU A 156 3.86 -11.81 16.31
N MET A 157 2.62 -11.73 15.83
CA MET A 157 2.00 -12.77 15.01
C MET A 157 2.87 -13.17 13.83
N LEU A 158 3.58 -12.22 13.20
CA LEU A 158 4.51 -12.44 12.09
C LEU A 158 5.96 -12.66 12.54
N GLY A 159 6.29 -12.43 13.81
CA GLY A 159 7.66 -12.41 14.31
C GLY A 159 8.45 -11.16 13.90
N LEU A 160 7.78 -10.09 13.42
CA LEU A 160 8.41 -8.83 13.01
C LEU A 160 9.19 -8.15 14.13
N HIS A 161 8.74 -8.26 15.39
CA HIS A 161 9.43 -7.71 16.55
C HIS A 161 10.87 -8.26 16.68
N TYR A 162 11.13 -9.51 16.28
CA TYR A 162 12.50 -10.06 16.23
C TYR A 162 13.33 -9.41 15.12
N LEU A 163 12.75 -9.14 13.93
CA LEU A 163 13.44 -8.42 12.87
C LEU A 163 13.79 -7.00 13.32
N HIS A 164 12.84 -6.28 13.92
CA HIS A 164 13.07 -4.93 14.44
C HIS A 164 14.17 -4.91 15.52
N ALA A 165 14.17 -5.87 16.46
CA ALA A 165 15.22 -6.01 17.46
C ALA A 165 16.60 -6.23 16.84
N ASN A 166 16.66 -6.89 15.67
CA ASN A 166 17.88 -7.10 14.90
C ASN A 166 18.14 -5.97 13.87
N ARG A 167 17.41 -4.84 13.96
CA ARG A 167 17.51 -3.63 13.12
C ARG A 167 17.13 -3.83 11.64
N PHE A 168 16.36 -4.85 11.36
CA PHE A 168 15.70 -5.01 10.07
C PHE A 168 14.32 -4.34 10.13
N THR A 169 14.28 -3.07 9.78
CA THR A 169 13.12 -2.16 9.91
C THR A 169 12.62 -1.65 8.55
N GLY A 170 13.08 -2.28 7.45
CA GLY A 170 12.77 -1.91 6.08
C GLY A 170 13.73 -0.86 5.48
N LYS A 171 14.79 -0.48 6.19
CA LYS A 171 15.73 0.55 5.75
C LYS A 171 16.36 0.20 4.39
N GLY A 172 16.34 1.17 3.45
CA GLY A 172 16.87 1.01 2.10
C GLY A 172 15.87 0.44 1.10
N MET A 173 14.75 -0.14 1.56
CA MET A 173 13.65 -0.59 0.71
C MET A 173 12.69 0.54 0.38
N VAL A 174 12.03 0.45 -0.77
CA VAL A 174 11.00 1.41 -1.21
C VAL A 174 9.68 0.68 -1.37
N ILE A 175 8.65 1.14 -0.64
CA ILE A 175 7.29 0.60 -0.71
C ILE A 175 6.38 1.66 -1.34
N THR A 176 5.70 1.29 -2.41
CA THR A 176 4.64 2.12 -2.99
C THR A 176 3.29 1.72 -2.40
N PHE A 177 2.51 2.69 -1.96
CA PHE A 177 1.12 2.52 -1.60
C PHE A 177 0.24 3.07 -2.70
N VAL A 178 -0.70 2.25 -3.19
CA VAL A 178 -1.78 2.64 -4.09
C VAL A 178 -3.10 2.55 -3.32
N ASP A 179 -3.84 3.68 -3.24
CA ASP A 179 -5.04 3.79 -2.39
C ASP A 179 -5.91 5.01 -2.80
N GLY A 180 -6.99 5.28 -2.08
CA GLY A 180 -7.90 6.40 -2.33
C GLY A 180 -7.39 7.78 -1.87
N GLY A 181 -6.29 7.85 -1.11
CA GLY A 181 -5.70 9.10 -0.60
C GLY A 181 -4.97 8.91 0.72
N PHE A 182 -4.31 9.98 1.20
CA PHE A 182 -3.42 9.90 2.37
C PHE A 182 -3.62 11.12 3.29
N THR A 183 -4.87 11.39 3.68
CA THR A 183 -5.25 12.59 4.44
C THR A 183 -4.40 12.77 5.68
N ALA A 184 -3.83 13.99 5.84
CA ALA A 184 -3.04 14.46 6.98
C ALA A 184 -1.76 13.66 7.31
N VAL A 185 -1.31 12.77 6.43
CA VAL A 185 -0.11 11.95 6.67
C VAL A 185 1.16 12.80 6.74
N ASP A 186 1.22 13.91 6.02
CA ASP A 186 2.38 14.82 5.97
C ASP A 186 2.55 15.67 7.24
N GLU A 187 1.48 15.87 8.01
CA GLU A 187 1.48 16.73 9.20
C GLU A 187 1.41 15.91 10.51
N ALA A 188 0.92 14.68 10.46
CA ALA A 188 0.66 13.90 11.67
C ALA A 188 1.96 13.38 12.33
N LEU A 189 2.01 13.51 13.67
CA LEU A 189 3.17 13.13 14.50
C LEU A 189 3.73 11.72 14.21
N PRO A 190 2.91 10.67 13.96
CA PRO A 190 3.42 9.33 13.71
C PRO A 190 4.29 9.20 12.46
N TYR A 191 4.24 10.14 11.54
CA TYR A 191 5.00 10.11 10.29
C TYR A 191 6.14 11.15 10.23
N LYS A 192 6.27 11.98 11.26
CA LYS A 192 7.27 13.06 11.33
C LYS A 192 8.68 12.57 10.97
N HIS A 193 9.09 11.41 11.50
CA HIS A 193 10.39 10.80 11.22
C HIS A 193 10.64 10.48 9.74
N ILE A 194 9.57 10.23 8.95
CA ILE A 194 9.66 9.94 7.52
C ILE A 194 9.88 11.24 6.73
N TYR A 195 9.13 12.28 7.06
CA TYR A 195 9.19 13.57 6.36
C TYR A 195 10.48 14.32 6.69
N GLU A 196 10.92 14.32 7.95
CA GLU A 196 12.20 14.92 8.35
C GLU A 196 13.39 14.26 7.65
N GLN A 197 13.33 12.95 7.44
CA GLN A 197 14.36 12.18 6.74
C GLN A 197 14.15 12.12 5.22
N LYS A 198 13.15 12.83 4.67
CA LYS A 198 12.82 12.88 3.24
C LYS A 198 12.62 11.48 2.63
N ARG A 199 11.96 10.58 3.38
CA ARG A 199 11.74 9.19 2.94
C ARG A 199 10.41 8.98 2.20
N VAL A 200 9.56 9.99 2.07
CA VAL A 200 8.52 10.05 1.02
C VAL A 200 9.20 10.56 -0.24
N LEU A 201 9.46 9.66 -1.18
CA LEU A 201 10.25 9.94 -2.38
C LEU A 201 9.45 10.67 -3.44
N ALA A 202 8.16 10.36 -3.56
CA ALA A 202 7.26 10.96 -4.52
C ALA A 202 5.79 10.71 -4.16
N THR A 203 4.93 11.64 -4.60
CA THR A 203 3.48 11.54 -4.44
C THR A 203 2.78 11.90 -5.74
N ARG A 204 1.65 11.26 -6.07
CA ARG A 204 0.87 11.60 -7.26
C ARG A 204 -0.59 11.19 -7.13
N ASN A 205 -1.47 12.07 -7.61
CA ASN A 205 -2.89 11.77 -7.78
C ASN A 205 -3.16 11.45 -9.26
N PHE A 206 -3.56 10.21 -9.56
CA PHE A 206 -3.89 9.74 -10.91
C PHE A 206 -5.37 9.95 -11.25
N VAL A 207 -6.23 10.09 -10.25
CA VAL A 207 -7.67 10.36 -10.42
C VAL A 207 -7.89 11.82 -10.81
N THR A 208 -7.33 12.72 -10.01
CA THR A 208 -7.41 14.18 -10.23
C THR A 208 -6.00 14.76 -10.23
N PRO A 209 -5.34 14.83 -11.41
CA PRO A 209 -3.99 15.36 -11.50
C PRO A 209 -3.87 16.76 -10.90
N GLY A 210 -2.88 16.96 -10.02
CA GLY A 210 -2.63 18.22 -9.32
C GLY A 210 -3.41 18.41 -8.01
N ARG A 211 -4.39 17.56 -7.68
CA ARG A 211 -5.04 17.57 -6.36
C ARG A 211 -4.07 17.02 -5.31
N ASP A 212 -3.95 17.74 -4.20
CA ASP A 212 -3.11 17.36 -3.05
C ASP A 212 -3.64 16.07 -2.41
N ILE A 213 -2.80 15.05 -2.33
CA ILE A 213 -3.14 13.73 -1.78
C ILE A 213 -3.35 13.74 -0.27
N TYR A 214 -2.87 14.77 0.42
CA TYR A 214 -2.96 14.91 1.86
C TYR A 214 -4.21 15.71 2.30
N LYS A 215 -4.90 16.37 1.37
CA LYS A 215 -6.08 17.20 1.61
C LYS A 215 -7.34 16.64 0.96
N MET A 216 -7.54 15.33 1.12
CA MET A 216 -8.66 14.63 0.51
C MET A 216 -9.86 14.42 1.45
N GLY A 217 -9.74 14.82 2.73
CA GLY A 217 -10.81 14.62 3.70
C GLY A 217 -11.09 13.12 3.92
N GLY A 218 -12.37 12.76 4.07
CA GLY A 218 -12.79 11.39 4.29
C GLY A 218 -12.41 10.41 3.18
N GLU A 219 -12.27 10.88 1.94
CA GLU A 219 -11.83 10.07 0.81
C GLU A 219 -10.43 9.47 1.03
N GLY A 220 -9.54 10.19 1.70
CA GLY A 220 -8.16 9.76 1.94
C GLY A 220 -7.92 9.06 3.29
N GLU A 221 -8.95 8.80 4.09
CA GLU A 221 -8.78 8.17 5.40
C GLU A 221 -8.36 6.71 5.31
N HIS A 222 -8.85 5.97 4.31
CA HIS A 222 -8.50 4.57 4.15
C HIS A 222 -6.99 4.40 3.91
N GLY A 223 -6.43 5.09 2.93
CA GLY A 223 -5.00 5.00 2.64
C GLY A 223 -4.11 5.53 3.76
N CYS A 224 -4.56 6.54 4.53
CA CYS A 224 -3.89 6.97 5.75
C CYS A 224 -3.76 5.81 6.76
N ARG A 225 -4.84 5.08 7.02
CA ARG A 225 -4.87 3.93 7.93
C ARG A 225 -4.00 2.79 7.43
N VAL A 226 -4.12 2.42 6.14
CA VAL A 226 -3.30 1.39 5.49
C VAL A 226 -1.82 1.73 5.58
N PHE A 227 -1.46 2.96 5.24
CA PHE A 227 -0.08 3.44 5.29
C PHE A 227 0.49 3.38 6.71
N SER A 228 -0.32 3.70 7.72
CA SER A 228 0.11 3.69 9.12
C SER A 228 0.69 2.35 9.56
N ILE A 229 0.09 1.25 9.10
CA ILE A 229 0.46 -0.10 9.51
C ILE A 229 1.89 -0.48 9.08
N ALA A 230 2.37 0.07 7.97
CA ALA A 230 3.75 -0.14 7.56
C ALA A 230 4.69 0.97 8.06
N ALA A 231 4.24 2.22 8.08
CA ALA A 231 5.08 3.41 8.15
C ALA A 231 5.05 4.16 9.48
N GLY A 232 3.97 4.02 10.26
CA GLY A 232 3.75 4.80 11.48
C GLY A 232 4.76 4.49 12.58
N LEU A 233 5.15 5.52 13.34
CA LEU A 233 6.04 5.36 14.50
C LEU A 233 5.63 6.32 15.62
N LEU A 234 5.12 5.75 16.68
CA LEU A 234 4.94 6.40 17.97
C LEU A 234 5.69 5.55 19.02
N PRO A 235 6.88 5.95 19.43
CA PRO A 235 7.67 5.17 20.37
C PRO A 235 6.86 4.71 21.58
N ASN A 236 7.02 3.45 21.97
CA ASN A 236 6.32 2.78 23.06
C ASN A 236 4.79 2.62 22.90
N ARG A 237 4.22 3.00 21.74
CA ARG A 237 2.78 2.87 21.46
C ARG A 237 2.46 2.20 20.15
N PHE A 238 3.15 2.60 19.08
CA PHE A 238 2.87 2.11 17.75
C PHE A 238 4.15 1.99 16.93
N TYR A 239 4.38 0.81 16.38
CA TYR A 239 5.44 0.54 15.42
C TYR A 239 4.82 -0.02 14.15
N GLY A 240 5.05 0.66 13.04
CA GLY A 240 4.73 0.14 11.72
C GLY A 240 5.65 -1.01 11.34
N ALA A 241 5.18 -1.86 10.44
CA ALA A 241 5.88 -3.08 10.05
C ALA A 241 7.24 -2.81 9.37
N ALA A 242 7.42 -1.63 8.72
CA ALA A 242 8.66 -1.22 8.05
C ALA A 242 8.89 0.30 8.17
N TYR A 243 8.85 0.82 9.40
CA TYR A 243 8.88 2.26 9.67
C TYR A 243 10.14 3.00 9.20
N ASP A 244 11.23 2.30 8.87
CA ASP A 244 12.45 2.88 8.30
C ASP A 244 12.55 2.73 6.77
N ALA A 245 11.54 2.17 6.09
CA ALA A 245 11.48 2.14 4.64
C ALA A 245 11.31 3.55 4.04
N SER A 246 11.56 3.69 2.74
CA SER A 246 11.16 4.84 1.94
C SER A 246 9.83 4.55 1.25
N PHE A 247 9.08 5.59 0.92
CA PHE A 247 7.71 5.42 0.45
C PHE A 247 7.42 6.24 -0.80
N ILE A 248 6.52 5.72 -1.63
CA ILE A 248 5.89 6.40 -2.75
C ILE A 248 4.38 6.29 -2.53
N LEU A 249 3.64 7.40 -2.66
CA LEU A 249 2.21 7.43 -2.39
C LEU A 249 1.45 7.81 -3.67
N ALA A 250 0.54 6.95 -4.11
CA ALA A 250 -0.23 7.13 -5.34
C ALA A 250 -1.73 7.01 -5.07
N VAL A 251 -2.51 8.01 -5.46
CA VAL A 251 -3.96 7.96 -5.43
C VAL A 251 -4.46 7.43 -6.76
N THR A 252 -5.16 6.30 -6.74
CA THR A 252 -5.68 5.60 -7.92
C THR A 252 -7.19 5.44 -7.91
N GLU A 253 -7.84 5.59 -6.75
CA GLU A 253 -9.26 5.34 -6.53
C GLU A 253 -10.06 6.64 -6.40
N ASP A 254 -11.23 6.65 -7.03
CA ASP A 254 -12.26 7.68 -6.89
C ASP A 254 -13.32 7.19 -5.90
N ALA A 255 -13.39 7.78 -4.72
CA ALA A 255 -14.32 7.37 -3.66
C ALA A 255 -15.81 7.38 -4.10
N PHE A 256 -16.14 8.02 -5.21
CA PHE A 256 -17.51 8.20 -5.69
C PHE A 256 -17.85 7.40 -6.94
N LYS A 257 -16.85 6.80 -7.63
CA LYS A 257 -17.06 6.19 -8.92
C LYS A 257 -16.15 5.00 -9.19
N GLU A 258 -16.70 3.80 -9.18
CA GLU A 258 -16.01 2.58 -9.59
C GLU A 258 -15.96 2.50 -11.13
N SER A 259 -14.77 2.35 -11.72
CA SER A 259 -14.62 2.30 -13.17
C SER A 259 -13.35 1.59 -13.64
N SER A 260 -13.36 1.07 -14.87
CA SER A 260 -12.15 0.52 -15.49
C SER A 260 -11.01 1.57 -15.63
N LEU A 261 -11.29 2.86 -15.41
CA LEU A 261 -10.27 3.89 -15.37
C LEU A 261 -9.36 3.72 -14.13
N GLU A 262 -9.92 3.29 -13.01
CA GLU A 262 -9.16 3.05 -11.77
C GLU A 262 -8.15 1.91 -11.95
N GLU A 263 -8.53 0.83 -12.63
CA GLU A 263 -7.57 -0.23 -12.99
C GLU A 263 -6.41 0.32 -13.84
N LEU A 264 -6.72 1.24 -14.74
CA LEU A 264 -5.69 1.86 -15.58
C LEU A 264 -4.88 2.93 -14.82
N ASN A 265 -5.49 3.64 -13.87
CA ASN A 265 -4.79 4.50 -12.92
C ASN A 265 -3.82 3.68 -12.06
N TRP A 266 -4.27 2.51 -11.57
CA TRP A 266 -3.41 1.57 -10.87
C TRP A 266 -2.20 1.14 -11.72
N ALA A 267 -2.45 0.76 -12.98
CA ALA A 267 -1.38 0.39 -13.91
C ALA A 267 -0.39 1.54 -14.11
N ALA A 268 -0.89 2.76 -14.36
CA ALA A 268 -0.07 3.95 -14.53
C ALA A 268 0.72 4.31 -13.26
N ALA A 269 0.12 4.13 -12.07
CA ALA A 269 0.78 4.32 -10.78
C ALA A 269 1.91 3.31 -10.56
N ALA A 270 1.68 2.03 -10.88
CA ALA A 270 2.70 0.99 -10.80
C ALA A 270 3.86 1.25 -11.77
N GLU A 271 3.57 1.67 -13.01
CA GLU A 271 4.56 2.08 -14.01
C GLU A 271 5.40 3.29 -13.57
N TRP A 272 4.77 4.25 -12.93
CA TRP A 272 5.44 5.42 -12.38
C TRP A 272 6.30 5.04 -11.17
N ALA A 273 5.81 4.22 -10.27
CA ALA A 273 6.56 3.71 -9.14
C ALA A 273 7.76 2.85 -9.59
N ASP A 274 7.60 2.01 -10.63
CA ASP A 274 8.69 1.29 -11.27
C ASP A 274 9.78 2.24 -11.76
N SER A 275 9.39 3.34 -12.41
CA SER A 275 10.34 4.32 -12.93
C SER A 275 11.16 5.02 -11.85
N ILE A 276 10.60 5.22 -10.65
CA ILE A 276 11.27 5.79 -9.49
C ILE A 276 12.18 4.76 -8.79
N GLY A 277 11.81 3.48 -8.85
CA GLY A 277 12.61 2.38 -8.28
C GLY A 277 11.99 1.77 -7.02
N THR A 278 10.66 1.60 -7.00
CA THR A 278 9.98 0.84 -5.94
C THR A 278 10.45 -0.61 -5.90
N ASP A 279 10.53 -1.18 -4.72
CA ASP A 279 10.83 -2.60 -4.51
C ASP A 279 9.53 -3.40 -4.26
N ILE A 280 8.57 -2.79 -3.57
CA ILE A 280 7.30 -3.43 -3.19
C ILE A 280 6.15 -2.49 -3.56
N ILE A 281 5.04 -3.03 -4.05
CA ILE A 281 3.76 -2.32 -4.17
C ILE A 281 2.78 -2.94 -3.17
N ASN A 282 2.23 -2.12 -2.26
CA ASN A 282 1.10 -2.47 -1.43
C ASN A 282 -0.18 -1.97 -2.09
N SER A 283 -1.08 -2.89 -2.42
CA SER A 283 -2.40 -2.62 -2.99
C SER A 283 -3.47 -3.07 -2.01
N SER A 284 -4.08 -2.12 -1.33
CA SER A 284 -5.22 -2.40 -0.45
C SER A 284 -6.56 -2.09 -1.11
N VAL A 285 -6.56 -2.06 -2.44
CA VAL A 285 -7.69 -1.83 -3.33
C VAL A 285 -7.85 -3.01 -4.29
N GLY A 286 -9.05 -3.17 -4.86
CA GLY A 286 -9.27 -4.27 -5.79
C GLY A 286 -10.63 -4.21 -6.48
N TYR A 287 -10.76 -4.96 -7.58
CA TYR A 287 -11.83 -4.83 -8.56
C TYR A 287 -12.48 -6.19 -8.85
N PHE A 288 -13.83 -6.21 -8.99
CA PHE A 288 -14.57 -7.43 -9.29
C PHE A 288 -15.89 -7.16 -10.04
N THR A 289 -17.01 -7.01 -9.37
CA THR A 289 -18.30 -6.66 -9.98
C THR A 289 -18.67 -5.21 -9.70
N GLY A 290 -19.77 -4.73 -10.28
CA GLY A 290 -20.33 -3.42 -9.90
C GLY A 290 -20.26 -2.37 -10.99
N PHE A 291 -19.68 -2.67 -12.15
CA PHE A 291 -19.74 -1.78 -13.30
C PHE A 291 -21.17 -1.76 -13.89
N THR A 292 -21.85 -0.60 -13.83
CA THR A 292 -23.24 -0.45 -14.34
C THR A 292 -23.33 -0.32 -15.85
N SER A 293 -22.24 0.00 -16.53
CA SER A 293 -22.17 0.02 -18.00
C SER A 293 -20.90 -0.69 -18.45
N GLY A 294 -21.04 -1.68 -19.30
CA GLY A 294 -19.98 -2.60 -19.68
C GLY A 294 -20.10 -3.91 -18.91
N THR A 295 -19.25 -4.86 -19.21
CA THR A 295 -19.20 -6.14 -18.51
C THR A 295 -18.39 -5.97 -17.23
N GLY A 296 -19.03 -5.99 -16.07
CA GLY A 296 -18.38 -6.27 -14.81
C GLY A 296 -17.68 -7.63 -14.88
N TYR A 297 -16.71 -7.85 -14.01
CA TYR A 297 -16.06 -9.14 -13.94
C TYR A 297 -16.96 -10.18 -13.26
N THR A 298 -16.78 -11.43 -13.68
CA THR A 298 -17.34 -12.62 -13.05
C THR A 298 -16.23 -13.33 -12.28
N TYR A 299 -16.59 -14.31 -11.47
CA TYR A 299 -15.57 -15.15 -10.82
C TYR A 299 -14.64 -15.82 -11.84
N ALA A 300 -15.15 -16.21 -13.01
CA ALA A 300 -14.34 -16.81 -14.07
C ALA A 300 -13.19 -15.90 -14.56
N ASP A 301 -13.33 -14.59 -14.39
CA ASP A 301 -12.33 -13.61 -14.78
C ASP A 301 -11.22 -13.43 -13.70
N MET A 302 -11.41 -14.01 -12.52
CA MET A 302 -10.40 -14.06 -11.45
C MET A 302 -9.36 -15.17 -11.72
N ASP A 303 -8.88 -15.25 -12.93
CA ASP A 303 -8.04 -16.31 -13.50
C ASP A 303 -6.54 -15.95 -13.59
N GLY A 304 -6.16 -14.79 -13.07
CA GLY A 304 -4.81 -14.27 -13.14
C GLY A 304 -4.42 -13.69 -14.50
N LYS A 305 -5.34 -13.54 -15.47
CA LYS A 305 -5.00 -13.13 -16.85
C LYS A 305 -5.96 -12.12 -17.44
N THR A 306 -7.22 -12.12 -17.01
CA THR A 306 -8.31 -11.42 -17.69
C THR A 306 -8.38 -9.96 -17.31
N THR A 307 -8.35 -9.62 -16.02
CA THR A 307 -8.53 -8.23 -15.57
C THR A 307 -7.35 -7.33 -15.94
N ILE A 308 -7.62 -6.05 -16.15
CA ILE A 308 -6.60 -5.06 -16.52
C ILE A 308 -5.59 -4.92 -15.38
N VAL A 309 -6.07 -4.78 -14.14
CA VAL A 309 -5.23 -4.58 -12.97
C VAL A 309 -4.35 -5.80 -12.68
N THR A 310 -4.86 -7.02 -12.82
CA THR A 310 -4.05 -8.24 -12.62
C THR A 310 -2.93 -8.34 -13.64
N ARG A 311 -3.23 -8.03 -14.91
CA ARG A 311 -2.20 -7.98 -15.96
C ARG A 311 -1.11 -6.94 -15.66
N ALA A 312 -1.50 -5.77 -15.14
CA ALA A 312 -0.56 -4.74 -14.73
C ALA A 312 0.25 -5.17 -13.50
N ALA A 313 -0.35 -5.82 -12.51
CA ALA A 313 0.31 -6.32 -11.32
C ALA A 313 1.33 -7.43 -11.64
N GLN A 314 0.99 -8.35 -12.52
CA GLN A 314 1.94 -9.36 -13.01
C GLN A 314 3.07 -8.74 -13.85
N MET A 315 2.76 -7.69 -14.62
CA MET A 315 3.80 -6.93 -15.31
C MET A 315 4.75 -6.27 -14.31
N ALA A 316 4.25 -5.64 -13.22
CA ALA A 316 5.08 -5.11 -12.14
C ALA A 316 5.97 -6.20 -11.53
N ALA A 317 5.43 -7.38 -11.26
CA ALA A 317 6.20 -8.52 -10.76
C ALA A 317 7.30 -8.94 -11.75
N SER A 318 7.03 -8.95 -13.05
CA SER A 318 8.03 -9.25 -14.10
C SER A 318 9.15 -8.21 -14.19
N LYS A 319 8.93 -7.00 -13.62
CA LYS A 319 9.95 -5.95 -13.49
C LYS A 319 10.76 -6.05 -12.19
N GLY A 320 10.56 -7.12 -11.43
CA GLY A 320 11.27 -7.38 -10.17
C GLY A 320 10.67 -6.68 -8.95
N ILE A 321 9.42 -6.26 -9.01
CA ILE A 321 8.67 -5.65 -7.91
C ILE A 321 7.85 -6.74 -7.22
N LEU A 322 7.87 -6.81 -5.89
CA LEU A 322 6.93 -7.64 -5.15
C LEU A 322 5.59 -6.90 -5.02
N VAL A 323 4.55 -7.45 -5.60
CA VAL A 323 3.19 -6.90 -5.46
C VAL A 323 2.47 -7.66 -4.35
N VAL A 324 1.99 -6.95 -3.34
CA VAL A 324 1.17 -7.47 -2.24
C VAL A 324 -0.21 -6.84 -2.35
N SER A 325 -1.25 -7.66 -2.52
CA SER A 325 -2.62 -7.20 -2.67
C SER A 325 -3.54 -7.85 -1.65
N SER A 326 -4.44 -7.06 -1.05
CA SER A 326 -5.52 -7.60 -0.22
C SER A 326 -6.46 -8.47 -1.06
N VAL A 327 -6.99 -9.56 -0.49
CA VAL A 327 -7.89 -10.48 -1.21
C VAL A 327 -9.32 -9.95 -1.33
N GLY A 328 -9.69 -8.90 -0.60
CA GLY A 328 -11.06 -8.37 -0.51
C GLY A 328 -11.78 -8.79 0.76
N ASN A 329 -12.96 -8.20 0.98
CA ASN A 329 -13.78 -8.38 2.19
C ASN A 329 -15.17 -8.95 1.86
N GLU A 330 -15.19 -9.88 0.93
CA GLU A 330 -16.42 -10.43 0.34
C GLU A 330 -16.82 -11.78 0.96
N GLY A 331 -16.05 -12.33 1.91
CA GLY A 331 -16.22 -13.67 2.46
C GLY A 331 -17.61 -13.98 3.03
N THR A 332 -18.33 -12.99 3.55
CA THR A 332 -19.70 -13.10 4.06
C THR A 332 -20.76 -12.58 3.11
N LYS A 333 -20.38 -12.11 1.91
CA LYS A 333 -21.28 -11.58 0.89
C LYS A 333 -21.49 -12.61 -0.24
N ASP A 334 -22.39 -12.34 -1.17
CA ASP A 334 -22.72 -13.25 -2.29
C ASP A 334 -21.52 -13.58 -3.18
N TRP A 335 -20.58 -12.64 -3.35
CA TRP A 335 -19.37 -12.86 -4.14
C TRP A 335 -18.42 -13.89 -3.50
N LYS A 336 -18.15 -13.83 -2.22
CA LYS A 336 -17.29 -14.70 -1.38
C LYS A 336 -15.81 -14.77 -1.77
N TYR A 337 -15.50 -14.72 -3.04
CA TYR A 337 -14.17 -15.00 -3.59
C TYR A 337 -13.25 -13.79 -3.55
N LEU A 338 -11.99 -14.06 -3.81
CA LEU A 338 -10.96 -13.03 -3.98
C LEU A 338 -11.30 -12.07 -5.13
N ILE A 339 -10.70 -10.89 -5.09
CA ILE A 339 -10.87 -9.83 -6.08
C ILE A 339 -9.53 -9.51 -6.75
N ALA A 340 -9.57 -9.01 -8.00
CA ALA A 340 -8.37 -8.61 -8.72
C ALA A 340 -7.69 -7.38 -8.05
N PRO A 341 -6.34 -7.31 -7.96
CA PRO A 341 -5.35 -8.19 -8.62
C PRO A 341 -4.87 -9.38 -7.77
N ALA A 342 -5.51 -9.72 -6.64
CA ALA A 342 -5.09 -10.81 -5.77
C ALA A 342 -5.15 -12.21 -6.46
N ASP A 343 -5.90 -12.32 -7.55
CA ASP A 343 -5.96 -13.52 -8.40
C ASP A 343 -4.67 -13.78 -9.19
N GLY A 344 -3.77 -12.79 -9.31
CA GLY A 344 -2.53 -12.90 -10.07
C GLY A 344 -1.57 -13.96 -9.50
N ASP A 345 -0.93 -14.75 -10.38
CA ASP A 345 0.03 -15.78 -9.99
C ASP A 345 1.26 -15.20 -9.25
N SER A 346 1.78 -14.11 -9.79
CA SER A 346 2.97 -13.42 -9.23
C SER A 346 2.61 -12.30 -8.25
N VAL A 347 1.36 -12.27 -7.75
CA VAL A 347 0.85 -11.32 -6.76
C VAL A 347 0.67 -12.04 -5.44
N LEU A 348 1.28 -11.54 -4.37
CA LEU A 348 1.10 -12.05 -3.01
C LEU A 348 -0.28 -11.60 -2.50
N ALA A 349 -1.22 -12.53 -2.46
CA ALA A 349 -2.58 -12.30 -2.00
C ALA A 349 -2.66 -12.39 -0.47
N ALA A 350 -3.02 -11.28 0.18
CA ALA A 350 -3.09 -11.13 1.62
C ALA A 350 -4.49 -11.39 2.16
N GLY A 351 -4.70 -12.54 2.80
CA GLY A 351 -5.91 -12.89 3.53
C GLY A 351 -5.90 -12.39 4.99
N GLY A 352 -7.04 -12.52 5.66
CA GLY A 352 -7.27 -11.96 6.98
C GLY A 352 -7.49 -12.99 8.09
N VAL A 353 -6.84 -12.75 9.24
CA VAL A 353 -7.09 -13.45 10.50
C VAL A 353 -7.34 -12.45 11.64
N ASP A 354 -7.89 -12.94 12.76
CA ASP A 354 -8.03 -12.17 14.00
C ASP A 354 -6.74 -12.17 14.84
N ALA A 355 -6.81 -11.63 16.06
CA ALA A 355 -5.68 -11.52 16.98
C ALA A 355 -5.13 -12.88 17.47
N LEU A 356 -5.90 -13.96 17.33
CA LEU A 356 -5.55 -15.33 17.72
C LEU A 356 -5.09 -16.17 16.52
N GLY A 357 -5.06 -15.58 15.32
CA GLY A 357 -4.74 -16.29 14.08
C GLY A 357 -5.89 -17.12 13.51
N VAL A 358 -7.13 -16.89 13.98
CA VAL A 358 -8.33 -17.54 13.44
C VAL A 358 -8.80 -16.77 12.20
N TYR A 359 -9.25 -17.49 11.18
CA TYR A 359 -9.78 -16.91 9.96
C TYR A 359 -10.84 -15.85 10.22
N ALA A 360 -10.68 -14.69 9.63
CA ALA A 360 -11.66 -13.60 9.72
C ALA A 360 -12.78 -13.83 8.69
N PRO A 361 -14.04 -14.04 9.09
CA PRO A 361 -15.11 -14.47 8.17
C PRO A 361 -15.36 -13.53 6.99
N PHE A 362 -15.05 -12.25 7.13
CA PHE A 362 -15.17 -11.27 6.04
C PHE A 362 -14.08 -11.41 4.97
N SER A 363 -12.93 -12.02 5.29
CA SER A 363 -11.84 -12.19 4.33
C SER A 363 -12.33 -12.99 3.12
N SER A 364 -12.13 -12.44 1.92
CA SER A 364 -12.42 -13.16 0.69
C SER A 364 -11.59 -14.44 0.61
N GLN A 365 -12.17 -15.46 0.02
CA GLN A 365 -11.59 -16.80 -0.06
C GLN A 365 -11.16 -17.16 -1.50
N GLY A 366 -10.28 -18.12 -1.62
CA GLY A 366 -9.96 -18.78 -2.88
C GLY A 366 -10.90 -19.94 -3.20
N PRO A 367 -10.52 -20.77 -4.18
CA PRO A 367 -9.33 -20.62 -5.03
C PRO A 367 -9.48 -19.47 -6.04
N SER A 368 -8.43 -19.19 -6.84
CA SER A 368 -8.62 -18.43 -8.08
C SER A 368 -9.42 -19.25 -9.08
N ALA A 369 -9.99 -18.60 -10.11
CA ALA A 369 -10.86 -19.28 -11.08
C ALA A 369 -10.14 -20.39 -11.88
N ASP A 370 -8.82 -20.28 -12.02
CA ASP A 370 -7.98 -21.32 -12.64
C ASP A 370 -7.46 -22.37 -11.63
N GLY A 371 -8.00 -22.39 -10.40
CA GLY A 371 -7.77 -23.44 -9.39
C GLY A 371 -6.54 -23.28 -8.51
N ARG A 372 -5.82 -22.14 -8.57
CA ARG A 372 -4.67 -21.91 -7.69
C ARG A 372 -5.13 -21.61 -6.26
N ILE A 373 -4.35 -22.10 -5.29
CA ILE A 373 -4.56 -21.76 -3.87
C ILE A 373 -4.35 -20.27 -3.66
N LYS A 374 -5.38 -19.62 -3.13
CA LYS A 374 -5.41 -18.22 -2.69
C LYS A 374 -6.31 -18.16 -1.44
N PRO A 375 -6.07 -17.20 -0.52
CA PRO A 375 -4.93 -16.26 -0.48
C PRO A 375 -3.58 -16.99 -0.48
N ASP A 376 -2.48 -16.26 -0.69
CA ASP A 376 -1.16 -16.87 -0.49
C ASP A 376 -0.83 -16.93 1.00
N LEU A 377 -1.00 -15.82 1.72
CA LEU A 377 -0.64 -15.68 3.13
C LEU A 377 -1.74 -14.92 3.88
N CYS A 378 -1.79 -15.12 5.20
CA CYS A 378 -2.64 -14.33 6.09
C CYS A 378 -1.83 -13.52 7.08
N ALA A 379 -2.39 -12.36 7.45
CA ALA A 379 -1.95 -11.56 8.58
C ALA A 379 -3.17 -10.99 9.31
N ARG A 380 -2.95 -10.31 10.45
CA ARG A 380 -4.04 -9.72 11.22
C ARG A 380 -4.84 -8.73 10.37
N ALA A 381 -6.14 -8.93 10.27
CA ALA A 381 -7.09 -8.12 9.53
C ALA A 381 -8.28 -7.68 10.39
N ASP A 382 -8.55 -8.40 11.47
CA ASP A 382 -9.61 -8.05 12.42
C ASP A 382 -9.02 -7.35 13.64
N GLN A 383 -9.66 -6.23 14.03
CA GLN A 383 -9.18 -5.34 15.10
C GLN A 383 -7.69 -4.96 14.95
N THR A 384 -7.24 -4.76 13.72
CA THR A 384 -5.88 -4.33 13.44
C THR A 384 -5.67 -2.91 13.95
N ILE A 385 -4.60 -2.70 14.71
CA ILE A 385 -4.25 -1.39 15.27
C ILE A 385 -3.63 -0.55 14.18
N GLN A 386 -4.09 0.70 14.05
CA GLN A 386 -3.72 1.63 12.99
C GLN A 386 -3.78 3.07 13.51
N ILE A 387 -3.39 4.03 12.70
CA ILE A 387 -3.44 5.46 13.02
C ILE A 387 -4.45 6.12 12.09
N GLY A 388 -5.41 6.83 12.68
CA GLY A 388 -6.38 7.63 11.95
C GLY A 388 -5.78 8.92 11.37
N ALA A 389 -6.53 9.59 10.50
CA ALA A 389 -6.12 10.89 9.93
C ALA A 389 -5.92 11.98 10.99
N ASP A 390 -6.52 11.84 12.15
CA ASP A 390 -6.33 12.73 13.32
C ASP A 390 -5.06 12.41 14.15
N GLY A 391 -4.24 11.47 13.70
CA GLY A 391 -3.01 11.03 14.37
C GLY A 391 -3.22 10.13 15.58
N ARG A 392 -4.47 9.77 15.93
CA ARG A 392 -4.76 8.89 17.07
C ARG A 392 -4.64 7.42 16.70
N VAL A 393 -4.23 6.60 17.67
CA VAL A 393 -4.23 5.14 17.56
C VAL A 393 -5.67 4.66 17.65
N ILE A 394 -6.11 3.93 16.62
CA ILE A 394 -7.45 3.36 16.49
C ILE A 394 -7.34 1.89 16.08
N TRP A 395 -8.45 1.20 15.95
CA TRP A 395 -8.49 -0.14 15.34
C TRP A 395 -9.48 -0.18 14.18
N GLY A 396 -9.33 -1.17 13.34
CA GLY A 396 -10.23 -1.42 12.22
C GLY A 396 -10.13 -2.86 11.72
N TRP A 397 -10.99 -3.20 10.80
CA TRP A 397 -11.03 -4.51 10.16
C TRP A 397 -11.00 -4.39 8.64
N GLY A 398 -10.47 -5.41 8.00
CA GLY A 398 -10.34 -5.50 6.54
C GLY A 398 -9.02 -6.14 6.13
N THR A 399 -9.02 -6.91 5.06
CA THR A 399 -7.81 -7.48 4.45
C THR A 399 -6.86 -6.39 3.92
N SER A 400 -7.38 -5.17 3.73
CA SER A 400 -6.59 -3.96 3.47
C SER A 400 -5.52 -3.70 4.53
N PHE A 401 -5.69 -4.23 5.75
CA PHE A 401 -4.76 -4.05 6.88
C PHE A 401 -3.77 -5.22 7.03
N SER A 402 -4.08 -6.40 6.48
CA SER A 402 -3.13 -7.50 6.41
C SER A 402 -2.06 -7.27 5.33
N ALA A 403 -2.42 -6.68 4.21
CA ALA A 403 -1.49 -6.40 3.12
C ALA A 403 -0.29 -5.54 3.54
N PRO A 404 -0.42 -4.40 4.24
CA PRO A 404 0.73 -3.60 4.68
C PRO A 404 1.58 -4.29 5.76
N LEU A 405 1.03 -5.21 6.56
CA LEU A 405 1.81 -6.04 7.47
C LEU A 405 2.74 -6.99 6.69
N LEU A 406 2.23 -7.64 5.65
CA LEU A 406 3.00 -8.52 4.78
C LEU A 406 4.00 -7.74 3.91
N SER A 407 3.63 -6.57 3.41
CA SER A 407 4.53 -5.66 2.69
C SER A 407 5.71 -5.22 3.57
N GLY A 408 5.43 -4.89 4.83
CA GLY A 408 6.46 -4.51 5.78
C GLY A 408 7.36 -5.67 6.19
N LEU A 409 6.79 -6.86 6.41
CA LEU A 409 7.57 -8.09 6.64
C LEU A 409 8.51 -8.38 5.47
N ALA A 410 7.99 -8.30 4.24
CA ALA A 410 8.79 -8.49 3.03
C ALA A 410 9.94 -7.46 2.94
N ALA A 411 9.69 -6.19 3.25
CA ALA A 411 10.70 -5.14 3.24
C ALA A 411 11.82 -5.41 4.27
N CYS A 412 11.46 -5.81 5.49
CA CYS A 412 12.43 -6.14 6.54
C CYS A 412 13.29 -7.36 6.18
N LEU A 413 12.68 -8.39 5.60
CA LEU A 413 13.41 -9.58 5.14
C LEU A 413 14.28 -9.28 3.92
N TRP A 414 13.80 -8.49 2.98
CA TRP A 414 14.58 -8.10 1.81
C TRP A 414 15.76 -7.18 2.16
N GLN A 415 15.62 -6.36 3.23
CA GLN A 415 16.75 -5.62 3.80
C GLN A 415 17.87 -6.56 4.28
N ALA A 416 17.54 -7.75 4.77
CA ALA A 416 18.54 -8.71 5.26
C ALA A 416 19.39 -9.30 4.14
N ASP A 417 18.80 -9.48 2.94
CA ASP A 417 19.52 -9.88 1.73
C ASP A 417 18.87 -9.27 0.47
N THR A 418 19.45 -8.18 -0.01
CA THR A 418 18.98 -7.48 -1.20
C THR A 418 19.33 -8.17 -2.52
N SER A 419 20.05 -9.27 -2.51
CA SER A 419 20.39 -10.05 -3.72
C SER A 419 19.22 -10.92 -4.20
N LEU A 420 18.26 -11.22 -3.32
CA LEU A 420 17.07 -11.99 -3.66
C LEU A 420 16.25 -11.33 -4.76
N THR A 421 15.67 -12.13 -5.63
CA THR A 421 14.61 -11.67 -6.52
C THR A 421 13.29 -11.54 -5.75
N ASN A 422 12.34 -10.76 -6.29
CA ASN A 422 11.01 -10.65 -5.72
C ASN A 422 10.32 -12.02 -5.57
N MET A 423 10.44 -12.89 -6.57
CA MET A 423 9.81 -14.22 -6.55
C MET A 423 10.52 -15.22 -5.62
N GLN A 424 11.83 -15.08 -5.40
CA GLN A 424 12.53 -15.85 -4.37
C GLN A 424 12.04 -15.46 -2.98
N LEU A 425 11.91 -14.15 -2.71
CA LEU A 425 11.36 -13.67 -1.44
C LEU A 425 9.91 -14.15 -1.26
N PHE A 426 9.07 -14.04 -2.29
CA PHE A 426 7.70 -14.54 -2.26
C PHE A 426 7.63 -16.02 -1.91
N LYS A 427 8.46 -16.84 -2.56
CA LYS A 427 8.55 -18.27 -2.26
C LYS A 427 8.95 -18.53 -0.81
N ILE A 428 9.99 -17.85 -0.31
CA ILE A 428 10.46 -18.01 1.07
C ILE A 428 9.38 -17.63 2.08
N LEU A 429 8.64 -16.55 1.83
CA LEU A 429 7.52 -16.15 2.67
C LEU A 429 6.44 -17.24 2.75
N LYS A 430 6.09 -17.86 1.62
CA LYS A 430 5.14 -18.98 1.59
C LYS A 430 5.68 -20.21 2.33
N GLU A 431 6.93 -20.57 2.08
CA GLU A 431 7.59 -21.74 2.72
C GLU A 431 7.74 -21.58 4.23
N SER A 432 7.83 -20.33 4.73
CA SER A 432 7.90 -20.02 6.17
C SER A 432 6.55 -20.08 6.88
N ALA A 433 5.46 -20.21 6.14
CA ALA A 433 4.12 -20.03 6.68
C ALA A 433 3.58 -21.27 7.39
N SER A 434 2.70 -21.05 8.37
CA SER A 434 2.22 -22.03 9.34
C SER A 434 1.44 -23.22 8.75
N ARG A 435 0.94 -23.09 7.50
CA ARG A 435 0.16 -24.13 6.80
C ARG A 435 0.80 -24.56 5.48
N TYR A 436 2.09 -24.30 5.30
CA TYR A 436 2.77 -24.59 4.03
C TYR A 436 2.56 -26.04 3.54
N ALA A 437 2.58 -27.01 4.46
CA ALA A 437 2.38 -28.42 4.12
C ALA A 437 0.93 -28.80 3.75
N ASN A 438 -0.05 -28.04 4.25
CA ASN A 438 -1.48 -28.30 4.06
C ASN A 438 -2.24 -26.98 3.84
N PRO A 439 -2.06 -26.29 2.71
CA PRO A 439 -2.72 -25.05 2.42
C PRO A 439 -4.20 -25.26 2.06
N ASP A 440 -5.01 -24.22 2.28
CA ASP A 440 -6.45 -24.24 1.95
C ASP A 440 -6.92 -22.91 1.32
N SER A 441 -8.19 -22.83 0.95
CA SER A 441 -8.77 -21.64 0.28
C SER A 441 -9.11 -20.50 1.25
N PHE A 442 -9.00 -20.69 2.56
CA PHE A 442 -9.32 -19.69 3.58
C PHE A 442 -8.04 -19.02 4.12
N TYR A 443 -7.06 -19.82 4.46
CA TYR A 443 -5.80 -19.35 5.02
C TYR A 443 -4.65 -19.29 4.00
N GLY A 444 -4.84 -19.90 2.82
CA GLY A 444 -3.73 -20.13 1.92
C GLY A 444 -2.65 -20.99 2.58
N TYR A 445 -1.40 -20.55 2.47
CA TYR A 445 -0.28 -21.20 3.15
C TYR A 445 -0.17 -20.81 4.63
N GLY A 446 -1.07 -19.95 5.13
CA GLY A 446 -1.14 -19.56 6.53
C GLY A 446 -0.40 -18.27 6.86
N ILE A 447 0.00 -18.12 8.12
CA ILE A 447 0.67 -16.95 8.66
C ILE A 447 2.19 -17.14 8.50
N PRO A 448 2.92 -16.24 7.81
CA PRO A 448 4.37 -16.37 7.61
C PRO A 448 5.15 -16.12 8.91
N SER A 449 6.29 -16.78 9.06
CA SER A 449 7.19 -16.61 10.19
C SER A 449 8.45 -15.85 9.77
N ALA A 450 8.64 -14.65 10.32
CA ALA A 450 9.84 -13.85 10.11
C ALA A 450 11.13 -14.60 10.49
N THR A 451 11.11 -15.37 11.57
CA THR A 451 12.28 -16.11 12.04
C THR A 451 12.65 -17.26 11.12
N ALA A 452 11.65 -18.01 10.63
CA ALA A 452 11.87 -19.09 9.68
C ALA A 452 12.34 -18.54 8.32
N ALA A 453 11.70 -17.48 7.82
CA ALA A 453 12.08 -16.81 6.58
C ALA A 453 13.51 -16.25 6.65
N TYR A 454 13.85 -15.55 7.73
CA TYR A 454 15.21 -15.01 7.93
C TYR A 454 16.26 -16.11 7.95
N LYS A 455 15.98 -17.23 8.63
CA LYS A 455 16.88 -18.40 8.65
C LYS A 455 17.05 -18.99 7.24
N ALA A 456 15.98 -19.09 6.47
CA ALA A 456 16.04 -19.58 5.09
C ALA A 456 16.88 -18.65 4.19
N ILE A 457 16.80 -17.32 4.40
CA ILE A 457 17.53 -16.31 3.64
C ILE A 457 19.03 -16.31 4.00
N THR A 458 19.36 -16.31 5.29
CA THR A 458 20.71 -15.99 5.76
C THR A 458 21.49 -17.19 6.29
N GLY A 459 20.84 -18.32 6.49
CA GLY A 459 21.39 -19.48 7.21
C GLY A 459 21.55 -19.25 8.72
N LYS A 460 21.21 -18.05 9.23
CA LYS A 460 21.40 -17.65 10.63
C LYS A 460 20.07 -17.59 11.37
N ASN A 461 20.09 -17.84 12.65
CA ASN A 461 18.93 -17.54 13.49
C ASN A 461 18.94 -16.05 13.82
N LEU A 462 17.75 -15.40 13.77
CA LEU A 462 17.56 -14.12 14.45
C LEU A 462 17.93 -14.30 15.92
N LEU A 463 18.59 -13.31 16.51
CA LEU A 463 18.75 -13.27 17.95
C LEU A 463 17.31 -13.23 18.51
N GLN A 464 16.79 -14.41 18.82
CA GLN A 464 15.60 -14.52 19.66
C GLN A 464 16.10 -14.13 21.05
N THR A 465 15.73 -12.93 21.47
CA THR A 465 15.74 -12.64 22.89
C THR A 465 14.64 -13.51 23.49
N THR A 466 14.93 -14.78 23.77
CA THR A 466 14.23 -15.48 24.83
C THR A 466 14.63 -14.73 26.09
N VAL A 467 13.85 -13.68 26.39
CA VAL A 467 13.92 -13.03 27.68
C VAL A 467 13.32 -14.07 28.61
N LYS A 468 14.13 -14.64 29.49
CA LYS A 468 13.62 -15.58 30.49
C LYS A 468 12.58 -14.86 31.35
N PRO A 469 11.56 -15.55 31.89
CA PRO A 469 10.62 -14.93 32.78
C PRO A 469 11.31 -14.04 33.82
N GLY A 470 10.97 -12.74 33.87
CA GLY A 470 11.58 -11.76 34.75
C GLY A 470 12.90 -11.13 34.29
N GLU A 471 13.41 -11.45 33.08
CA GLU A 471 14.67 -10.91 32.57
C GLU A 471 14.45 -9.62 31.75
N ILE A 472 15.35 -8.65 31.89
CA ILE A 472 15.46 -7.47 31.01
C ILE A 472 16.71 -7.62 30.16
N LYS A 473 16.60 -7.48 28.84
CA LYS A 473 17.75 -7.45 27.93
C LYS A 473 17.99 -6.08 27.35
N VAL A 474 19.24 -5.69 27.27
CA VAL A 474 19.68 -4.39 26.75
C VAL A 474 20.49 -4.61 25.47
N MET A 475 20.07 -4.02 24.38
CA MET A 475 20.66 -4.21 23.04
C MET A 475 20.66 -2.93 22.21
N PRO A 476 21.62 -2.77 21.27
CA PRO A 476 22.83 -3.54 21.12
C PRO A 476 23.89 -3.14 22.16
N ASN A 477 24.84 -4.00 22.41
CA ASN A 477 26.02 -3.65 23.16
C ASN A 477 27.25 -4.13 22.36
N PRO A 478 28.06 -3.26 21.77
CA PRO A 478 28.09 -1.80 21.92
C PRO A 478 26.86 -1.05 21.37
N VAL A 479 26.51 0.06 22.04
CA VAL A 479 25.48 1.00 21.59
C VAL A 479 26.06 1.83 20.45
N ARG A 480 25.37 1.84 19.30
CA ARG A 480 25.75 2.64 18.12
C ARG A 480 24.61 3.57 17.74
N GLY A 481 24.94 4.77 17.27
CA GLY A 481 23.92 5.75 16.85
C GLY A 481 23.08 6.32 18.00
N GLY A 482 23.55 6.22 19.26
CA GLY A 482 22.86 6.81 20.41
C GLY A 482 21.53 6.16 20.80
N LYS A 483 21.20 4.98 20.26
CA LYS A 483 19.95 4.28 20.52
C LYS A 483 20.19 2.93 21.18
N LEU A 484 19.45 2.69 22.25
CA LEU A 484 19.44 1.45 23.02
C LEU A 484 18.03 0.86 23.00
N THR A 485 17.92 -0.44 22.89
CA THR A 485 16.65 -1.14 22.96
C THR A 485 16.61 -2.01 24.20
N LEU A 486 15.55 -1.88 24.97
CA LEU A 486 15.24 -2.79 26.07
C LEU A 486 14.30 -3.86 25.57
N GLY A 487 14.67 -5.14 25.69
CA GLY A 487 13.76 -6.26 25.61
C GLY A 487 13.26 -6.60 27.00
N ILE A 488 11.94 -6.65 27.18
CA ILE A 488 11.31 -6.85 28.50
C ILE A 488 10.38 -8.06 28.44
N ASP A 489 10.51 -8.98 29.38
CA ASP A 489 9.63 -10.14 29.47
C ASP A 489 8.26 -9.79 30.06
N GLU A 490 7.23 -10.61 29.77
CA GLU A 490 5.86 -10.45 30.26
C GLU A 490 5.79 -10.31 31.78
N GLY A 491 6.63 -11.03 32.51
CA GLY A 491 6.66 -10.95 33.97
C GLY A 491 7.10 -9.60 34.52
N VAL A 492 7.95 -8.86 33.78
CA VAL A 492 8.37 -7.50 34.12
C VAL A 492 7.36 -6.46 33.62
N ALA A 493 6.63 -6.76 32.54
CA ALA A 493 5.60 -5.88 31.97
C ALA A 493 4.38 -5.67 32.89
N VAL A 494 4.29 -6.39 34.02
CA VAL A 494 3.28 -6.14 35.07
C VAL A 494 3.63 -4.89 35.91
N LEU A 495 4.88 -4.41 35.83
CA LEU A 495 5.32 -3.19 36.53
C LEU A 495 4.89 -1.95 35.73
N PRO A 496 4.31 -0.93 36.39
CA PRO A 496 3.75 0.22 35.65
C PRO A 496 4.81 1.10 35.00
N ASN A 497 6.01 1.24 35.61
CA ASN A 497 7.08 2.10 35.11
C ASN A 497 8.46 1.57 35.48
N LEU A 498 9.42 1.80 34.58
CA LEU A 498 10.84 1.58 34.84
C LEU A 498 11.58 2.92 34.97
N GLN A 499 12.58 2.95 35.84
CA GLN A 499 13.56 4.04 35.93
C GLN A 499 14.91 3.55 35.43
N LEU A 500 15.44 4.20 34.42
CA LEU A 500 16.74 3.91 33.85
C LEU A 500 17.76 4.92 34.37
N LEU A 501 18.79 4.42 35.01
CA LEU A 501 19.87 5.22 35.54
C LEU A 501 21.17 4.84 34.83
N LEU A 502 21.84 5.81 34.24
CA LEU A 502 23.12 5.60 33.55
C LEU A 502 24.24 6.27 34.34
N TYR A 503 25.29 5.50 34.61
CA TYR A 503 26.48 5.94 35.34
C TYR A 503 27.72 5.86 34.46
N ASP A 504 28.63 6.82 34.57
CA ASP A 504 29.93 6.76 33.91
C ASP A 504 30.87 5.76 34.64
N SER A 505 32.08 5.56 34.11
CA SER A 505 33.07 4.65 34.67
C SER A 505 33.58 5.07 36.07
N ARG A 506 33.29 6.31 36.50
CA ARG A 506 33.63 6.85 37.83
C ARG A 506 32.46 6.75 38.81
N GLY A 507 31.34 6.16 38.40
CA GLY A 507 30.14 6.01 39.20
C GLY A 507 29.28 7.27 39.34
N ARG A 508 29.50 8.32 38.53
CA ARG A 508 28.63 9.51 38.49
C ARG A 508 27.42 9.21 37.62
N LYS A 509 26.23 9.56 38.12
CA LYS A 509 25.00 9.48 37.31
C LYS A 509 25.06 10.52 36.19
N VAL A 510 24.94 10.06 34.94
CA VAL A 510 25.00 10.90 33.72
C VAL A 510 23.66 11.03 33.01
N SER A 511 22.74 10.09 33.24
CA SER A 511 21.39 10.19 32.72
C SER A 511 20.40 9.46 33.63
N GLU A 512 19.15 9.93 33.57
CA GLU A 512 18.00 9.33 34.22
C GLU A 512 16.80 9.48 33.28
N GLU A 513 16.12 8.36 33.00
CA GLU A 513 14.95 8.33 32.11
C GLU A 513 13.86 7.43 32.70
N GLN A 514 12.60 7.83 32.59
CA GLN A 514 11.46 6.99 32.95
C GLN A 514 10.85 6.36 31.70
N VAL A 515 10.62 5.05 31.76
CA VAL A 515 9.97 4.29 30.69
C VAL A 515 8.66 3.74 31.24
N VAL A 516 7.56 4.21 30.66
CA VAL A 516 6.23 3.71 30.94
C VAL A 516 6.05 2.40 30.20
N LEU A 517 5.90 1.29 30.92
CA LEU A 517 5.66 -0.01 30.32
C LEU A 517 4.22 -0.11 29.85
N GLN A 518 4.05 -0.68 28.67
CA GLN A 518 2.74 -0.96 28.08
C GLN A 518 2.53 -2.47 27.98
N PRO A 519 1.32 -2.97 28.29
CA PRO A 519 1.00 -4.39 28.13
C PRO A 519 1.33 -4.85 26.70
N ARG A 520 2.03 -5.97 26.60
CA ARG A 520 2.42 -6.62 25.34
C ARG A 520 3.40 -5.85 24.45
N LEU A 521 3.98 -4.74 24.91
CA LEU A 521 5.12 -4.13 24.23
C LEU A 521 6.42 -4.67 24.85
N TRP A 522 7.21 -5.39 24.05
CA TRP A 522 8.42 -6.12 24.51
C TRP A 522 9.71 -5.34 24.30
N LEU A 523 9.66 -4.31 23.45
CA LEU A 523 10.83 -3.57 23.00
C LEU A 523 10.60 -2.08 23.21
N TYR A 524 11.50 -1.45 23.98
CA TYR A 524 11.50 -0.02 24.26
C TYR A 524 12.78 0.60 23.73
N GLU A 525 12.66 1.57 22.83
CA GLU A 525 13.81 2.33 22.33
C GLU A 525 14.11 3.47 23.30
N ILE A 526 15.35 3.50 23.78
CA ILE A 526 15.89 4.55 24.67
C ILE A 526 16.84 5.40 23.87
N ASN A 527 16.64 6.70 23.88
CA ASN A 527 17.48 7.65 23.17
C ASN A 527 18.60 8.18 24.08
N LEU A 528 19.82 7.72 23.85
CA LEU A 528 21.02 8.18 24.54
C LEU A 528 21.77 9.27 23.75
N GLN A 529 21.16 9.89 22.75
CA GLN A 529 21.80 10.91 21.90
C GLN A 529 22.47 12.06 22.68
N PRO A 530 21.91 12.60 23.79
CA PRO A 530 22.59 13.62 24.57
C PRO A 530 23.95 13.19 25.12
N LEU A 531 24.18 11.87 25.23
CA LEU A 531 25.41 11.26 25.75
C LEU A 531 26.32 10.72 24.64
N PHE A 532 25.90 10.80 23.39
CA PHE A 532 26.59 10.16 22.26
C PHE A 532 27.98 10.75 21.98
N HIS A 533 28.25 12.00 22.41
CA HIS A 533 29.58 12.63 22.30
C HIS A 533 30.58 12.09 23.31
N MET A 534 30.15 11.24 24.22
CA MET A 534 31.01 10.69 25.28
C MET A 534 31.19 9.18 25.05
N GLN A 535 32.12 8.81 24.18
CA GLN A 535 32.49 7.41 23.99
C GLN A 535 33.06 6.81 25.27
N GLY A 536 32.73 5.56 25.54
CA GLY A 536 33.26 4.89 26.71
C GLY A 536 32.39 3.82 27.32
N ILE A 537 32.79 3.39 28.48
CA ILE A 537 32.09 2.38 29.28
C ILE A 537 31.15 3.08 30.25
N TYR A 538 29.91 2.63 30.26
CA TYR A 538 28.85 3.05 31.15
C TYR A 538 28.22 1.87 31.85
N TYR A 539 27.53 2.13 32.95
CA TYR A 539 26.78 1.14 33.72
C TYR A 539 25.31 1.57 33.75
N LEU A 540 24.46 0.79 33.07
CA LEU A 540 23.04 0.97 33.10
C LEU A 540 22.45 0.20 34.28
N GLN A 541 21.62 0.87 35.08
CA GLN A 541 20.76 0.26 36.08
C GLN A 541 19.30 0.51 35.70
N ILE A 542 18.48 -0.51 35.79
CA ILE A 542 17.06 -0.44 35.54
C ILE A 542 16.36 -0.82 36.84
N GLN A 543 15.53 0.08 37.33
CA GLN A 543 14.81 -0.07 38.60
C GLN A 543 13.30 0.02 38.38
N ASN A 544 12.53 -0.60 39.27
CA ASN A 544 11.10 -0.35 39.36
C ASN A 544 10.90 1.09 39.88
N ALA A 545 10.19 1.91 39.11
CA ALA A 545 9.98 3.32 39.46
C ALA A 545 9.10 3.52 40.71
N ALA A 546 8.34 2.51 41.11
CA ALA A 546 7.42 2.60 42.26
C ALA A 546 8.15 2.44 43.61
N ASP A 547 9.14 1.54 43.68
CA ASP A 547 9.80 1.19 44.96
C ASP A 547 11.36 1.28 44.92
N GLY A 548 11.92 1.61 43.75
CA GLY A 548 13.39 1.72 43.55
C GLY A 548 14.11 0.37 43.51
N SER A 549 13.40 -0.76 43.53
CA SER A 549 14.02 -2.09 43.48
C SER A 549 14.81 -2.29 42.19
N LEU A 550 16.04 -2.80 42.30
CA LEU A 550 16.90 -3.07 41.15
C LEU A 550 16.41 -4.29 40.38
N LEU A 551 16.07 -4.09 39.10
CA LEU A 551 15.58 -5.14 38.21
C LEU A 551 16.69 -5.66 37.29
N HIS A 552 17.58 -4.77 36.82
CA HIS A 552 18.66 -5.15 35.90
C HIS A 552 19.85 -4.21 36.03
N LYS A 553 21.05 -4.76 35.83
CA LYS A 553 22.30 -3.97 35.78
C LYS A 553 23.21 -4.53 34.69
N GLN A 554 23.65 -3.64 33.80
CA GLN A 554 24.48 -4.06 32.67
C GLN A 554 25.56 -3.01 32.37
N LYS A 555 26.79 -3.49 32.08
CA LYS A 555 27.82 -2.69 31.45
C LYS A 555 27.50 -2.49 29.98
N ILE A 556 27.47 -1.24 29.52
CA ILE A 556 27.27 -0.90 28.12
C ILE A 556 28.49 -0.13 27.59
N LEU A 557 28.80 -0.33 26.32
CA LEU A 557 29.84 0.39 25.60
C LEU A 557 29.15 1.32 24.61
N ILE A 558 29.41 2.62 24.71
CA ILE A 558 28.98 3.63 23.73
C ILE A 558 30.13 3.87 22.77
N SER A 559 29.89 3.63 21.46
CA SER A 559 30.89 3.79 20.40
C SER A 559 30.33 4.61 19.24
N GLU A 560 31.21 5.29 18.49
CA GLU A 560 30.81 5.95 17.24
C GLU A 560 30.21 4.97 16.24
N SER A 561 29.24 5.45 15.46
CA SER A 561 28.82 4.78 14.24
C SER A 561 29.85 5.03 13.14
N PHE A 562 30.40 3.97 12.58
CA PHE A 562 31.05 4.05 11.28
C PHE A 562 30.01 4.16 10.17
#